data_439ec5f848734a691a8875cd313e5f3e
#
_entry.id   439ec5f848734a691a8875cd313e5f3e
#
_cell.length_a   1.000
_cell.length_b   1.000
_cell.length_c   1.000
_cell.angle_alpha   90.00
_cell.angle_beta   90.00
_cell.angle_gamma   90.00
#
_symmetry.space_group_name_H-M   'P 1'
#
loop_
_entity.id
_entity.type
_entity.pdbx_description
1 polymer ?
#
loop_
_entity_poly.entity_id
_entity_poly.type
_entity_poly.pdbx_seq_one_letter_code
_entity_poly.pdbx_strand_id
1 'polypeptide(L)'
;MSELPKSLQAVPLPNLEQDDRFATTSNLVNTISMKIIDPGSQSIWGYISIDNTDRGPGLGGIRMVKEVSLNEIRRLARVMTLKNSAACLPYGGAKAGIILKSHKFVENTSFREGLMEKLADCIFDLPAYCPAPDMGTDEIDIQIIHNNHSQKLGTEKHSLGGAGRPSKNGGIPIDDWELTACGLFSAAKAIESMDESLDLSKSKFIVQGFGNVGAPIAMKLQKLGAILVGASDIHVALWNPDGLDAYTLNKVRSQPNGLLNYPLKVSKRFDSGKLDWLLEAPCDILIPSARPDAITSKNVDRIQCRYILQGSNTPSSKSIEYYLYHRRKILSLTDFIVNAGGVIGCAVERNLIVNDSYVKKFMKDGVRTYVEKLIHNTISKNVCDVYTRMKNNGDTIFRDAA
;
A
#
# COMPACT_ATOMS: atom_id res chain seq x y z
N MET A 1 -32.79 -5.25 3.70
CA MET A 1 -31.59 -6.10 3.49
C MET A 1 -31.11 -5.78 2.09
N SER A 2 -29.89 -5.29 1.88
CA SER A 2 -29.35 -5.10 0.53
C SER A 2 -29.01 -6.50 0.01
N GLU A 3 -29.75 -6.95 -1.00
CA GLU A 3 -29.48 -8.19 -1.70
C GLU A 3 -28.21 -8.04 -2.56
N LEU A 4 -27.57 -9.15 -2.87
CA LEU A 4 -26.51 -9.19 -3.90
C LEU A 4 -27.06 -8.61 -5.20
N PRO A 5 -26.30 -7.79 -5.95
CA PRO A 5 -26.69 -7.38 -7.28
C PRO A 5 -26.81 -8.62 -8.17
N LYS A 6 -27.74 -8.63 -9.11
CA LYS A 6 -27.85 -9.75 -10.06
C LYS A 6 -26.62 -9.85 -10.96
N SER A 7 -26.10 -8.72 -11.36
CA SER A 7 -24.84 -8.56 -12.11
C SER A 7 -24.20 -7.24 -11.79
N LEU A 8 -22.93 -7.06 -12.16
CA LEU A 8 -22.21 -5.78 -12.11
C LEU A 8 -21.78 -5.39 -13.52
N GLN A 9 -21.80 -4.09 -13.81
CA GLN A 9 -21.36 -3.53 -15.08
C GLN A 9 -20.47 -2.31 -14.84
N ALA A 10 -19.33 -2.25 -15.53
CA ALA A 10 -18.47 -1.08 -15.58
C ALA A 10 -18.98 -0.11 -16.65
N VAL A 11 -19.34 1.10 -16.27
CA VAL A 11 -19.86 2.14 -17.16
C VAL A 11 -18.87 3.29 -17.18
N PRO A 12 -18.31 3.65 -18.35
CA PRO A 12 -17.39 4.77 -18.49
C PRO A 12 -17.98 6.07 -17.94
N LEU A 13 -17.14 6.86 -17.31
CA LEU A 13 -17.46 8.21 -16.88
C LEU A 13 -16.78 9.20 -17.84
N PRO A 14 -17.41 10.37 -18.15
CA PRO A 14 -16.74 11.40 -18.91
C PRO A 14 -15.48 11.84 -18.19
N ASN A 15 -14.44 12.22 -18.96
CA ASN A 15 -13.24 12.81 -18.41
C ASN A 15 -13.63 14.11 -17.70
N LEU A 16 -13.64 14.08 -16.37
CA LEU A 16 -13.86 15.27 -15.57
C LEU A 16 -12.57 16.07 -15.55
N GLU A 17 -12.68 17.38 -15.55
CA GLU A 17 -11.55 18.29 -15.32
C GLU A 17 -10.82 17.92 -14.02
N GLN A 18 -9.51 18.03 -14.06
CA GLN A 18 -8.64 17.62 -12.96
C GLN A 18 -8.89 18.47 -11.71
N ASP A 19 -8.98 17.82 -10.56
CA ASP A 19 -8.78 18.50 -9.29
C ASP A 19 -7.28 18.84 -9.17
N ASP A 20 -6.92 20.12 -9.40
CA ASP A 20 -5.55 20.64 -9.41
C ASP A 20 -4.74 20.36 -8.14
N ARG A 21 -5.41 19.96 -7.07
CA ARG A 21 -4.78 19.60 -5.80
C ARG A 21 -3.83 18.38 -5.87
N PHE A 22 -3.89 17.63 -6.97
CA PHE A 22 -3.10 16.40 -7.19
C PHE A 22 -2.34 16.38 -8.50
N ALA A 23 -2.35 17.48 -9.24
CA ALA A 23 -1.63 17.63 -10.50
C ALA A 23 -0.11 17.62 -10.26
N THR A 24 0.47 16.44 -10.21
CA THR A 24 1.87 16.27 -10.53
C THR A 24 1.95 15.81 -11.97
N THR A 25 2.29 16.75 -12.85
CA THR A 25 2.54 16.57 -14.28
C THR A 25 1.34 16.35 -15.21
N SER A 26 1.35 17.10 -16.28
CA SER A 26 0.35 17.48 -17.25
C SER A 26 -0.04 16.44 -18.32
N ASN A 27 0.01 15.13 -18.10
CA ASN A 27 -0.31 14.18 -19.16
C ASN A 27 -1.29 13.08 -18.69
N LEU A 28 -2.54 13.47 -18.39
CA LEU A 28 -3.65 12.54 -18.15
C LEU A 28 -4.41 12.16 -19.42
N VAL A 29 -3.72 12.05 -20.55
CA VAL A 29 -4.35 11.82 -21.87
C VAL A 29 -5.09 10.48 -21.94
N ASN A 30 -4.80 9.52 -21.06
CA ASN A 30 -5.33 8.15 -21.16
C ASN A 30 -6.03 7.64 -19.89
N THR A 31 -6.37 8.49 -18.92
CA THR A 31 -7.07 8.01 -17.71
C THR A 31 -8.51 7.62 -18.02
N ILE A 32 -8.85 6.35 -17.84
CA ILE A 32 -10.21 5.83 -17.96
C ILE A 32 -10.78 5.69 -16.55
N SER A 33 -11.92 6.32 -16.30
CA SER A 33 -12.67 6.14 -15.06
C SER A 33 -14.05 5.57 -15.35
N MET A 34 -14.48 4.63 -14.51
CA MET A 34 -15.76 3.94 -14.65
C MET A 34 -16.46 3.86 -13.30
N LYS A 35 -17.78 3.88 -13.31
CA LYS A 35 -18.61 3.46 -12.19
C LYS A 35 -19.01 2.01 -12.36
N ILE A 36 -19.04 1.27 -11.27
CA ILE A 36 -19.58 -0.09 -11.19
C ILE A 36 -21.03 0.04 -10.73
N ILE A 37 -21.95 -0.42 -11.55
CA ILE A 37 -23.38 -0.37 -11.25
C ILE A 37 -24.01 -1.76 -11.28
N ASP A 38 -25.12 -1.91 -10.58
CA ASP A 38 -26.11 -2.97 -10.84
C ASP A 38 -27.04 -2.48 -11.97
N PRO A 39 -27.05 -3.11 -13.15
CA PRO A 39 -27.88 -2.67 -14.28
C PRO A 39 -29.37 -2.67 -13.96
N GLY A 40 -29.84 -3.56 -13.08
CA GLY A 40 -31.25 -3.70 -12.72
C GLY A 40 -31.74 -2.56 -11.84
N SER A 41 -30.98 -2.18 -10.83
CA SER A 41 -31.37 -1.12 -9.88
C SER A 41 -30.72 0.23 -10.15
N GLN A 42 -29.77 0.31 -11.07
CA GLN A 42 -28.92 1.48 -11.35
C GLN A 42 -28.12 1.96 -10.12
N SER A 43 -28.04 1.14 -9.07
CA SER A 43 -27.31 1.49 -7.87
C SER A 43 -25.79 1.40 -8.09
N ILE A 44 -25.02 2.38 -7.57
CA ILE A 44 -23.56 2.39 -7.63
C ILE A 44 -23.04 1.44 -6.57
N TRP A 45 -22.17 0.52 -7.01
CA TRP A 45 -21.45 -0.44 -6.17
C TRP A 45 -19.95 -0.11 -6.04
N GLY A 46 -19.43 0.79 -6.89
CA GLY A 46 -18.02 1.16 -6.81
C GLY A 46 -17.53 1.95 -8.00
N TYR A 47 -16.21 2.01 -8.09
CA TYR A 47 -15.49 2.73 -9.14
C TYR A 47 -14.24 1.97 -9.56
N ILE A 48 -13.84 2.12 -10.83
CA ILE A 48 -12.55 1.68 -11.37
C ILE A 48 -11.90 2.90 -12.01
N SER A 49 -10.59 3.05 -11.79
CA SER A 49 -9.78 4.01 -12.54
C SER A 49 -8.52 3.30 -13.05
N ILE A 50 -8.29 3.42 -14.36
CA ILE A 50 -7.06 3.00 -15.05
C ILE A 50 -6.35 4.30 -15.41
N ASP A 51 -5.26 4.61 -14.69
CA ASP A 51 -4.57 5.90 -14.82
C ASP A 51 -3.61 5.92 -16.01
N ASN A 52 -2.90 4.83 -16.25
CA ASN A 52 -1.95 4.74 -17.34
C ASN A 52 -1.71 3.28 -17.75
N THR A 53 -1.49 3.07 -19.05
CA THR A 53 -1.20 1.73 -19.63
C THR A 53 0.00 1.73 -20.58
N ASP A 54 0.79 2.81 -20.62
CA ASP A 54 1.93 2.94 -21.55
C ASP A 54 2.99 1.86 -21.34
N ARG A 55 3.13 1.37 -20.11
CA ARG A 55 4.07 0.30 -19.75
C ARG A 55 3.44 -1.10 -19.74
N GLY A 56 2.14 -1.20 -19.94
CA GLY A 56 1.35 -2.43 -19.86
C GLY A 56 0.07 -2.25 -19.06
N PRO A 57 -0.67 -3.32 -18.77
CA PRO A 57 -1.94 -3.21 -18.06
C PRO A 57 -1.77 -2.54 -16.69
N GLY A 58 -2.78 -1.78 -16.29
CA GLY A 58 -2.81 -1.12 -14.99
C GLY A 58 -2.88 -2.12 -13.85
N LEU A 59 -1.80 -2.24 -13.06
CA LEU A 59 -1.77 -3.09 -11.86
C LEU A 59 -2.20 -2.27 -10.65
N GLY A 60 -3.18 -2.77 -9.89
CA GLY A 60 -3.62 -2.12 -8.67
C GLY A 60 -4.74 -2.83 -7.92
N GLY A 61 -4.79 -2.61 -6.61
CA GLY A 61 -5.67 -3.34 -5.69
C GLY A 61 -7.14 -2.97 -5.80
N ILE A 62 -7.98 -3.86 -5.29
CA ILE A 62 -9.42 -3.66 -5.10
C ILE A 62 -9.65 -3.28 -3.64
N ARG A 63 -10.07 -2.04 -3.38
CA ARG A 63 -10.47 -1.59 -2.04
C ARG A 63 -11.93 -1.91 -1.80
N MET A 64 -12.26 -2.53 -0.66
CA MET A 64 -13.63 -2.89 -0.32
C MET A 64 -13.98 -2.37 1.08
N VAL A 65 -14.60 -1.19 1.13
CA VAL A 65 -14.89 -0.46 2.37
C VAL A 65 -16.25 0.25 2.28
N LYS A 66 -16.75 0.76 3.40
CA LYS A 66 -18.06 1.45 3.45
C LYS A 66 -18.15 2.69 2.55
N GLU A 67 -17.07 3.45 2.49
CA GLU A 67 -17.01 4.71 1.76
C GLU A 67 -15.86 4.68 0.77
N VAL A 68 -16.18 4.81 -0.49
CA VAL A 68 -15.24 4.90 -1.60
C VAL A 68 -15.68 6.05 -2.49
N SER A 69 -14.79 6.95 -2.82
CA SER A 69 -15.06 8.01 -3.80
C SER A 69 -14.25 7.81 -5.09
N LEU A 70 -14.78 8.29 -6.20
CA LEU A 70 -14.07 8.28 -7.47
C LEU A 70 -12.72 9.01 -7.39
N ASN A 71 -12.68 10.15 -6.68
CA ASN A 71 -11.45 10.93 -6.53
C ASN A 71 -10.38 10.16 -5.75
N GLU A 72 -10.76 9.43 -4.71
CA GLU A 72 -9.85 8.57 -3.98
C GLU A 72 -9.28 7.46 -4.88
N ILE A 73 -10.13 6.79 -5.66
CA ILE A 73 -9.71 5.71 -6.55
C ILE A 73 -8.78 6.24 -7.65
N ARG A 74 -9.04 7.43 -8.20
CA ARG A 74 -8.13 8.10 -9.16
C ARG A 74 -6.76 8.40 -8.55
N ARG A 75 -6.74 8.99 -7.36
CA ARG A 75 -5.48 9.27 -6.63
C ARG A 75 -4.66 8.00 -6.43
N LEU A 76 -5.30 6.93 -5.99
CA LEU A 76 -4.63 5.65 -5.75
C LEU A 76 -4.17 5.01 -7.06
N ALA A 77 -4.94 5.09 -8.15
CA ALA A 77 -4.53 4.62 -9.47
C ALA A 77 -3.27 5.35 -9.96
N ARG A 78 -3.19 6.67 -9.75
CA ARG A 78 -1.99 7.48 -10.07
C ARG A 78 -0.79 7.06 -9.24
N VAL A 79 -0.96 6.84 -7.94
CA VAL A 79 0.11 6.31 -7.08
C VAL A 79 0.61 4.96 -7.60
N MET A 80 -0.29 4.09 -8.10
CA MET A 80 0.12 2.81 -8.68
C MET A 80 0.92 2.99 -9.97
N THR A 81 0.59 3.95 -10.84
CA THR A 81 1.39 4.29 -12.02
C THR A 81 2.81 4.67 -11.62
N LEU A 82 2.95 5.60 -10.67
CA LEU A 82 4.26 6.05 -10.18
C LEU A 82 5.05 4.90 -9.54
N LYS A 83 4.38 4.08 -8.74
CA LYS A 83 4.98 2.93 -8.05
C LYS A 83 5.50 1.87 -9.02
N ASN A 84 4.69 1.49 -10.01
CA ASN A 84 5.09 0.53 -11.04
C ASN A 84 6.23 1.07 -11.91
N SER A 85 6.18 2.35 -12.26
CA SER A 85 7.22 3.02 -13.03
C SER A 85 8.54 3.08 -12.26
N ALA A 86 8.52 3.53 -11.01
CA ALA A 86 9.71 3.62 -10.16
C ALA A 86 10.36 2.24 -9.91
N ALA A 87 9.53 1.19 -9.78
CA ALA A 87 10.02 -0.18 -9.66
C ALA A 87 10.42 -0.81 -11.02
N CYS A 88 10.41 -0.05 -12.12
CA CYS A 88 10.71 -0.52 -13.48
C CYS A 88 9.87 -1.72 -13.93
N LEU A 89 8.62 -1.83 -13.43
CA LEU A 89 7.73 -2.92 -13.77
C LEU A 89 7.02 -2.68 -15.12
N PRO A 90 6.69 -3.75 -15.87
CA PRO A 90 5.99 -3.64 -17.15
C PRO A 90 4.47 -3.47 -16.93
N TYR A 91 4.10 -2.55 -16.06
CA TYR A 91 2.71 -2.26 -15.68
C TYR A 91 2.47 -0.76 -15.62
N GLY A 92 1.27 -0.36 -16.04
CA GLY A 92 0.69 0.93 -15.71
C GLY A 92 0.07 0.92 -14.30
N GLY A 93 -0.78 1.91 -14.02
CA GLY A 93 -1.48 2.02 -12.74
C GLY A 93 -2.99 1.98 -12.87
N ALA A 94 -3.62 1.22 -12.00
CA ALA A 94 -5.07 1.19 -11.88
C ALA A 94 -5.49 1.02 -10.41
N LYS A 95 -6.76 1.22 -10.13
CA LYS A 95 -7.37 0.98 -8.82
C LYS A 95 -8.86 0.70 -8.99
N ALA A 96 -9.39 -0.21 -8.18
CA ALA A 96 -10.83 -0.37 -8.02
C ALA A 96 -11.25 -0.13 -6.57
N GLY A 97 -12.50 0.26 -6.38
CA GLY A 97 -13.10 0.39 -5.07
C GLY A 97 -14.53 -0.12 -5.08
N ILE A 98 -14.89 -0.94 -4.11
CA ILE A 98 -16.24 -1.47 -3.90
C ILE A 98 -16.81 -0.85 -2.64
N ILE A 99 -18.03 -0.33 -2.73
CA ILE A 99 -18.77 0.28 -1.64
C ILE A 99 -19.58 -0.79 -0.92
N LEU A 100 -19.20 -1.09 0.31
CA LEU A 100 -19.94 -2.00 1.17
C LEU A 100 -21.06 -1.27 1.90
N LYS A 101 -22.30 -1.53 1.51
CA LYS A 101 -23.49 -0.91 2.11
C LYS A 101 -23.76 -1.36 3.55
N SER A 102 -23.09 -2.41 4.04
CA SER A 102 -23.19 -2.90 5.42
C SER A 102 -21.96 -3.71 5.82
N HIS A 103 -21.52 -3.62 7.09
CA HIS A 103 -20.43 -4.49 7.63
C HIS A 103 -20.77 -5.97 7.63
N LYS A 104 -22.04 -6.33 7.71
CA LYS A 104 -22.49 -7.73 7.65
C LYS A 104 -22.04 -8.46 6.40
N PHE A 105 -21.71 -7.71 5.34
CA PHE A 105 -21.25 -8.29 4.08
C PHE A 105 -19.77 -8.74 4.11
N VAL A 106 -18.98 -8.19 5.01
CA VAL A 106 -17.59 -8.64 5.22
C VAL A 106 -17.57 -9.96 6.00
N GLU A 107 -18.54 -10.16 6.88
CA GLU A 107 -18.65 -11.34 7.76
C GLU A 107 -19.38 -12.51 7.09
N ASN A 108 -20.14 -12.27 6.01
CA ASN A 108 -20.86 -13.29 5.28
C ASN A 108 -20.05 -13.78 4.07
N THR A 109 -19.37 -14.92 4.23
CA THR A 109 -18.48 -15.51 3.21
C THR A 109 -19.20 -15.72 1.87
N SER A 110 -20.41 -16.30 1.86
CA SER A 110 -21.14 -16.55 0.61
C SER A 110 -21.52 -15.28 -0.12
N PHE A 111 -21.85 -14.21 0.62
CA PHE A 111 -22.14 -12.91 0.01
C PHE A 111 -20.87 -12.30 -0.61
N ARG A 112 -19.74 -12.37 0.10
CA ARG A 112 -18.45 -11.89 -0.37
C ARG A 112 -17.99 -12.62 -1.63
N GLU A 113 -18.04 -13.94 -1.63
CA GLU A 113 -17.72 -14.78 -2.79
C GLU A 113 -18.58 -14.41 -4.00
N GLY A 114 -19.91 -14.37 -3.83
CA GLY A 114 -20.82 -14.01 -4.91
C GLY A 114 -20.63 -12.57 -5.42
N LEU A 115 -20.20 -11.62 -4.59
CA LEU A 115 -19.86 -10.26 -5.01
C LEU A 115 -18.55 -10.26 -5.82
N MET A 116 -17.56 -11.02 -5.40
CA MET A 116 -16.27 -11.13 -6.10
C MET A 116 -16.40 -11.84 -7.46
N GLU A 117 -17.26 -12.85 -7.58
CA GLU A 117 -17.58 -13.48 -8.87
C GLU A 117 -18.21 -12.48 -9.84
N LYS A 118 -19.20 -11.69 -9.38
CA LYS A 118 -19.83 -10.66 -10.21
C LYS A 118 -18.87 -9.55 -10.60
N LEU A 119 -17.96 -9.19 -9.70
CA LEU A 119 -16.88 -8.24 -10.01
C LEU A 119 -15.92 -8.85 -11.05
N ALA A 120 -15.57 -10.14 -10.92
CA ALA A 120 -14.74 -10.84 -11.90
C ALA A 120 -15.38 -10.81 -13.29
N ASP A 121 -16.70 -11.07 -13.39
CA ASP A 121 -17.45 -10.95 -14.64
C ASP A 121 -17.37 -9.53 -15.21
N CYS A 122 -17.57 -8.53 -14.35
CA CYS A 122 -17.56 -7.11 -14.74
C CYS A 122 -16.21 -6.63 -15.29
N ILE A 123 -15.09 -7.15 -14.74
CA ILE A 123 -13.74 -6.72 -15.15
C ILE A 123 -13.10 -7.63 -16.20
N PHE A 124 -13.73 -8.75 -16.57
CA PHE A 124 -13.21 -9.68 -17.56
C PHE A 124 -12.96 -9.03 -18.92
N ASP A 125 -13.85 -8.13 -19.33
CA ASP A 125 -13.74 -7.38 -20.57
C ASP A 125 -12.84 -6.14 -20.48
N LEU A 126 -12.16 -5.96 -19.33
CA LEU A 126 -11.22 -4.88 -19.08
C LEU A 126 -9.75 -5.39 -19.05
N PRO A 127 -9.18 -5.86 -20.17
CA PRO A 127 -7.84 -6.46 -20.20
C PRO A 127 -6.73 -5.50 -19.77
N ALA A 128 -7.02 -4.21 -19.74
CA ALA A 128 -6.13 -3.17 -19.24
C ALA A 128 -6.04 -3.11 -17.70
N TYR A 129 -6.82 -3.92 -16.96
CA TYR A 129 -6.79 -3.93 -15.50
C TYR A 129 -6.33 -5.28 -14.94
N CYS A 130 -5.31 -5.25 -14.10
CA CYS A 130 -4.81 -6.38 -13.32
C CYS A 130 -5.09 -6.12 -11.83
N PRO A 131 -6.08 -6.80 -11.23
CA PRO A 131 -6.43 -6.61 -9.83
C PRO A 131 -5.42 -7.23 -8.86
N ALA A 132 -5.35 -6.67 -7.65
CA ALA A 132 -4.57 -7.18 -6.53
C ALA A 132 -5.34 -6.95 -5.21
N PRO A 133 -4.91 -7.50 -4.07
CA PRO A 133 -5.51 -7.18 -2.78
C PRO A 133 -5.26 -5.73 -2.38
N ASP A 134 -6.19 -5.15 -1.61
CA ASP A 134 -6.07 -3.86 -0.93
C ASP A 134 -6.91 -3.90 0.35
N MET A 135 -7.09 -2.74 0.99
CA MET A 135 -7.91 -2.64 2.20
C MET A 135 -9.31 -3.25 2.00
N GLY A 136 -9.65 -4.21 2.83
CA GLY A 136 -10.94 -4.91 2.81
C GLY A 136 -11.03 -6.09 1.84
N THR A 137 -10.03 -6.31 0.99
CA THR A 137 -9.89 -7.53 0.19
C THR A 137 -8.64 -8.31 0.58
N ASP A 138 -8.63 -9.58 0.26
CA ASP A 138 -7.55 -10.50 0.57
C ASP A 138 -7.17 -11.40 -0.63
N GLU A 139 -6.26 -12.32 -0.39
CA GLU A 139 -5.75 -13.27 -1.38
C GLU A 139 -6.83 -14.20 -1.93
N ILE A 140 -7.85 -14.54 -1.12
CA ILE A 140 -8.96 -15.40 -1.53
C ILE A 140 -9.85 -14.69 -2.54
N ASP A 141 -10.13 -13.40 -2.34
CA ASP A 141 -10.89 -12.59 -3.28
C ASP A 141 -10.24 -12.58 -4.67
N ILE A 142 -8.91 -12.41 -4.69
CA ILE A 142 -8.17 -12.40 -5.95
C ILE A 142 -8.13 -13.80 -6.59
N GLN A 143 -8.10 -14.87 -5.77
CA GLN A 143 -8.21 -16.23 -6.29
C GLN A 143 -9.56 -16.49 -6.94
N ILE A 144 -10.65 -15.95 -6.40
CA ILE A 144 -12.00 -16.06 -7.02
C ILE A 144 -11.98 -15.42 -8.41
N ILE A 145 -11.42 -14.22 -8.54
CA ILE A 145 -11.30 -13.54 -9.83
C ILE A 145 -10.46 -14.36 -10.81
N HIS A 146 -9.32 -14.89 -10.37
CA HIS A 146 -8.45 -15.71 -11.22
C HIS A 146 -9.17 -16.98 -11.70
N ASN A 147 -9.88 -17.67 -10.82
CA ASN A 147 -10.63 -18.88 -11.16
C ASN A 147 -11.75 -18.61 -12.17
N ASN A 148 -12.52 -17.53 -11.97
CA ASN A 148 -13.57 -17.11 -12.90
C ASN A 148 -13.01 -16.84 -14.30
N HIS A 149 -11.91 -16.09 -14.38
CA HIS A 149 -11.25 -15.81 -15.66
C HIS A 149 -10.64 -17.05 -16.29
N SER A 150 -10.05 -17.96 -15.48
CA SER A 150 -9.49 -19.23 -15.94
C SER A 150 -10.57 -20.12 -16.56
N GLN A 151 -11.75 -20.20 -15.94
CA GLN A 151 -12.88 -20.96 -16.44
C GLN A 151 -13.35 -20.41 -17.79
N LYS A 152 -13.49 -19.10 -17.93
CA LYS A 152 -13.89 -18.45 -19.19
C LYS A 152 -12.89 -18.64 -20.32
N LEU A 153 -11.59 -18.65 -19.99
CA LEU A 153 -10.49 -18.78 -20.95
C LEU A 153 -10.10 -20.23 -21.23
N GLY A 154 -10.57 -21.18 -20.43
CA GLY A 154 -10.20 -22.60 -20.54
C GLY A 154 -8.72 -22.88 -20.17
N THR A 155 -8.07 -21.97 -19.44
CA THR A 155 -6.66 -22.10 -19.02
C THR A 155 -6.38 -21.29 -17.77
N GLU A 156 -5.49 -21.80 -16.90
CA GLU A 156 -4.96 -21.05 -15.74
C GLU A 156 -3.77 -20.14 -16.10
N LYS A 157 -3.15 -20.40 -17.26
CA LYS A 157 -2.02 -19.60 -17.77
C LYS A 157 -2.51 -18.43 -18.60
N HIS A 158 -2.96 -17.36 -17.94
CA HIS A 158 -3.47 -16.18 -18.64
C HIS A 158 -3.04 -14.87 -17.95
N SER A 159 -3.06 -13.80 -18.73
CA SER A 159 -2.67 -12.47 -18.28
C SER A 159 -3.79 -11.69 -17.59
N LEU A 160 -5.04 -12.15 -17.62
CA LEU A 160 -6.20 -11.41 -17.10
C LEU A 160 -6.43 -11.66 -15.63
N GLY A 161 -6.04 -12.59 -14.96
CA GLY A 161 -6.26 -12.79 -13.52
C GLY A 161 -5.47 -11.80 -12.66
N GLY A 162 -5.85 -11.69 -11.42
CA GLY A 162 -5.17 -10.85 -10.43
C GLY A 162 -3.83 -11.40 -9.98
N ALA A 163 -3.14 -10.62 -9.15
CA ALA A 163 -1.91 -10.98 -8.47
C ALA A 163 -2.07 -10.82 -6.95
N GLY A 164 -1.29 -11.54 -6.16
CA GLY A 164 -1.43 -11.60 -4.69
C GLY A 164 -2.40 -12.69 -4.26
N ARG A 165 -2.32 -13.88 -4.89
CA ARG A 165 -3.12 -15.06 -4.57
C ARG A 165 -2.48 -15.91 -3.47
N PRO A 166 -3.21 -16.86 -2.85
CA PRO A 166 -2.65 -17.76 -1.86
C PRO A 166 -1.48 -18.60 -2.41
N SER A 167 -0.44 -18.82 -1.59
CA SER A 167 0.74 -19.61 -1.97
C SER A 167 0.41 -21.02 -2.44
N LYS A 168 -0.59 -21.68 -1.80
CA LYS A 168 -1.04 -23.02 -2.17
C LYS A 168 -1.56 -23.12 -3.61
N ASN A 169 -1.94 -21.98 -4.20
CA ASN A 169 -2.42 -21.84 -5.57
C ASN A 169 -1.37 -21.18 -6.50
N GLY A 170 -0.10 -21.19 -6.11
CA GLY A 170 0.99 -20.61 -6.89
C GLY A 170 1.08 -19.09 -6.82
N GLY A 171 0.37 -18.46 -5.88
CA GLY A 171 0.42 -17.03 -5.63
C GLY A 171 1.60 -16.61 -4.75
N ILE A 172 1.85 -15.31 -4.67
CA ILE A 172 2.80 -14.69 -3.76
C ILE A 172 2.03 -13.97 -2.65
N PRO A 173 2.01 -14.52 -1.42
CA PRO A 173 1.27 -13.94 -0.30
C PRO A 173 2.01 -12.71 0.21
N ILE A 174 1.56 -11.54 -0.23
CA ILE A 174 2.22 -10.25 -0.03
C ILE A 174 2.36 -9.93 1.45
N ASP A 175 1.29 -10.16 2.22
CA ASP A 175 1.23 -9.87 3.65
C ASP A 175 1.97 -10.92 4.48
N ASP A 176 1.82 -12.21 4.19
CA ASP A 176 2.51 -13.29 4.90
C ASP A 176 4.04 -13.24 4.71
N TRP A 177 4.48 -12.77 3.53
CA TRP A 177 5.91 -12.56 3.26
C TRP A 177 6.40 -11.19 3.66
N GLU A 178 5.52 -10.33 4.19
CA GLU A 178 5.84 -8.99 4.69
C GLU A 178 6.51 -8.09 3.63
N LEU A 179 6.13 -8.22 2.35
CA LEU A 179 6.89 -7.64 1.24
C LEU A 179 6.92 -6.11 1.27
N THR A 180 5.84 -5.47 1.72
CA THR A 180 5.81 -4.01 1.90
C THR A 180 6.78 -3.57 3.00
N ALA A 181 6.84 -4.29 4.12
CA ALA A 181 7.79 -4.01 5.20
C ALA A 181 9.24 -4.30 4.79
N CYS A 182 9.48 -5.30 3.92
CA CYS A 182 10.80 -5.53 3.31
C CYS A 182 11.24 -4.29 2.50
N GLY A 183 10.31 -3.66 1.77
CA GLY A 183 10.57 -2.42 1.06
C GLY A 183 10.95 -1.26 1.97
N LEU A 184 10.16 -1.01 3.01
CA LEU A 184 10.44 0.02 4.01
C LEU A 184 11.78 -0.20 4.70
N PHE A 185 12.09 -1.44 5.06
CA PHE A 185 13.36 -1.80 5.67
C PHE A 185 14.55 -1.56 4.73
N SER A 186 14.41 -1.91 3.44
CA SER A 186 15.41 -1.63 2.42
C SER A 186 15.64 -0.13 2.24
N ALA A 187 14.56 0.67 2.27
CA ALA A 187 14.66 2.12 2.21
C ALA A 187 15.34 2.72 3.44
N ALA A 188 15.05 2.22 4.65
CA ALA A 188 15.72 2.65 5.86
C ALA A 188 17.23 2.36 5.81
N LYS A 189 17.61 1.17 5.37
CA LYS A 189 19.03 0.80 5.19
C LYS A 189 19.73 1.63 4.11
N ALA A 190 19.02 1.96 3.01
CA ALA A 190 19.57 2.79 1.96
C ALA A 190 19.83 4.22 2.44
N ILE A 191 18.90 4.84 3.17
CA ILE A 191 19.11 6.20 3.69
C ILE A 191 20.21 6.24 4.76
N GLU A 192 20.33 5.20 5.60
CA GLU A 192 21.45 5.07 6.54
C GLU A 192 22.79 5.06 5.81
N SER A 193 22.89 4.38 4.66
CA SER A 193 24.14 4.36 3.88
C SER A 193 24.47 5.71 3.21
N MET A 194 23.50 6.60 3.07
CA MET A 194 23.63 7.91 2.42
C MET A 194 23.74 9.06 3.38
N ASP A 195 23.43 8.85 4.67
CA ASP A 195 23.50 9.87 5.73
C ASP A 195 24.27 9.32 6.94
N GLU A 196 25.55 9.63 7.02
CA GLU A 196 26.46 9.18 8.09
C GLU A 196 25.97 9.57 9.51
N SER A 197 25.08 10.54 9.62
CA SER A 197 24.50 10.96 10.90
C SER A 197 23.34 10.07 11.37
N LEU A 198 22.88 9.11 10.56
CA LEU A 198 21.83 8.16 10.90
C LEU A 198 22.45 6.80 11.25
N ASP A 199 22.21 6.34 12.47
CA ASP A 199 22.53 4.99 12.94
C ASP A 199 21.22 4.32 13.33
N LEU A 200 20.71 3.44 12.48
CA LEU A 200 19.43 2.75 12.72
C LEU A 200 19.45 1.96 14.04
N SER A 201 20.61 1.39 14.41
CA SER A 201 20.71 0.58 15.63
C SER A 201 20.52 1.38 16.94
N LYS A 202 20.65 2.69 16.86
CA LYS A 202 20.48 3.62 18.00
C LYS A 202 19.25 4.52 17.86
N SER A 203 18.59 4.47 16.71
CA SER A 203 17.48 5.37 16.39
C SER A 203 16.21 5.01 17.16
N LYS A 204 15.51 6.05 17.60
CA LYS A 204 14.15 5.95 18.13
C LYS A 204 13.15 6.06 16.99
N PHE A 205 12.15 5.18 16.96
CA PHE A 205 11.15 5.23 15.90
C PHE A 205 9.72 5.05 16.42
N ILE A 206 8.77 5.57 15.64
CA ILE A 206 7.34 5.48 15.91
C ILE A 206 6.65 4.85 14.70
N VAL A 207 5.69 3.97 14.95
CA VAL A 207 4.82 3.36 13.93
C VAL A 207 3.37 3.72 14.20
N GLN A 208 2.77 4.53 13.31
CA GLN A 208 1.33 4.75 13.32
C GLN A 208 0.65 3.68 12.45
N GLY A 209 -0.19 2.86 13.06
CA GLY A 209 -0.81 1.72 12.38
C GLY A 209 0.01 0.43 12.49
N PHE A 210 -0.19 -0.31 13.57
CA PHE A 210 0.52 -1.56 13.85
C PHE A 210 -0.17 -2.77 13.21
N GLY A 211 -0.42 -2.66 11.88
CA GLY A 211 -1.05 -3.68 11.02
C GLY A 211 -0.04 -4.52 10.24
N ASN A 212 -0.48 -5.03 9.04
CA ASN A 212 0.32 -5.91 8.18
C ASN A 212 1.60 -5.26 7.63
N VAL A 213 1.71 -3.95 7.65
CA VAL A 213 2.92 -3.20 7.28
C VAL A 213 3.69 -2.76 8.52
N GLY A 214 3.00 -2.13 9.47
CA GLY A 214 3.64 -1.49 10.63
C GLY A 214 4.26 -2.48 11.62
N ALA A 215 3.63 -3.63 11.88
CA ALA A 215 4.18 -4.60 12.82
C ALA A 215 5.47 -5.26 12.28
N PRO A 216 5.52 -5.76 11.03
CA PRO A 216 6.75 -6.34 10.50
C PRO A 216 7.91 -5.35 10.39
N ILE A 217 7.68 -4.10 9.96
CA ILE A 217 8.78 -3.11 9.91
C ILE A 217 9.28 -2.79 11.31
N ALA A 218 8.40 -2.71 12.31
CA ALA A 218 8.82 -2.49 13.70
C ALA A 218 9.72 -3.63 14.21
N MET A 219 9.34 -4.88 13.96
CA MET A 219 10.16 -6.03 14.35
C MET A 219 11.52 -6.06 13.63
N LYS A 220 11.55 -5.72 12.33
CA LYS A 220 12.80 -5.66 11.55
C LYS A 220 13.75 -4.59 12.08
N LEU A 221 13.26 -3.39 12.40
CA LEU A 221 14.06 -2.30 12.95
C LEU A 221 14.51 -2.62 14.38
N GLN A 222 13.63 -3.15 15.23
CA GLN A 222 14.00 -3.54 16.60
C GLN A 222 15.06 -4.65 16.61
N LYS A 223 15.02 -5.59 15.66
CA LYS A 223 16.05 -6.62 15.48
C LYS A 223 17.44 -6.04 15.17
N LEU A 224 17.52 -4.85 14.54
CA LEU A 224 18.77 -4.12 14.34
C LEU A 224 19.28 -3.39 15.60
N GLY A 225 18.45 -3.28 16.64
CA GLY A 225 18.74 -2.51 17.86
C GLY A 225 17.98 -1.18 17.97
N ALA A 226 17.22 -0.76 16.94
CA ALA A 226 16.41 0.44 17.02
C ALA A 226 15.35 0.36 18.13
N ILE A 227 14.99 1.48 18.72
CA ILE A 227 14.10 1.57 19.87
C ILE A 227 12.71 2.01 19.40
N LEU A 228 11.71 1.12 19.46
CA LEU A 228 10.32 1.45 19.20
C LEU A 228 9.75 2.25 20.36
N VAL A 229 9.63 3.57 20.22
CA VAL A 229 9.12 4.45 21.30
C VAL A 229 7.61 4.70 21.21
N GLY A 230 6.98 4.39 20.08
CA GLY A 230 5.54 4.55 19.94
C GLY A 230 4.92 3.64 18.90
N ALA A 231 3.72 3.15 19.19
CA ALA A 231 2.90 2.33 18.29
C ALA A 231 1.41 2.64 18.48
N SER A 232 0.64 2.59 17.38
CA SER A 232 -0.82 2.73 17.46
C SER A 232 -1.55 1.76 16.55
N ASP A 233 -2.76 1.40 16.94
CA ASP A 233 -3.76 0.77 16.10
C ASP A 233 -5.05 1.63 16.07
N ILE A 234 -6.19 1.03 15.69
CA ILE A 234 -7.49 1.72 15.65
C ILE A 234 -8.06 1.98 17.05
N HIS A 235 -7.55 1.34 18.08
CA HIS A 235 -8.08 1.40 19.45
C HIS A 235 -7.25 2.30 20.36
N VAL A 236 -5.93 2.29 20.21
CA VAL A 236 -5.02 2.93 21.16
C VAL A 236 -3.73 3.42 20.50
N ALA A 237 -3.17 4.49 21.05
CA ALA A 237 -1.78 4.90 20.82
C ALA A 237 -0.98 4.75 22.11
N LEU A 238 0.11 4.01 22.04
CA LEU A 238 1.05 3.74 23.12
C LEU A 238 2.36 4.49 22.90
N TRP A 239 2.89 5.11 23.93
CA TRP A 239 4.18 5.77 23.89
C TRP A 239 5.02 5.48 25.13
N ASN A 240 6.30 5.13 24.93
CA ASN A 240 7.28 4.95 25.99
C ASN A 240 8.66 5.36 25.50
N PRO A 241 9.30 6.41 26.05
CA PRO A 241 10.64 6.85 25.62
C PRO A 241 11.74 5.82 25.88
N ASP A 242 11.51 4.86 26.79
CA ASP A 242 12.42 3.76 27.12
C ASP A 242 12.26 2.55 26.18
N GLY A 243 11.23 2.56 25.36
CA GLY A 243 10.94 1.55 24.35
C GLY A 243 9.71 0.71 24.64
N LEU A 244 9.13 0.20 23.55
CA LEU A 244 8.07 -0.80 23.50
C LEU A 244 8.64 -2.08 22.85
N ASP A 245 8.10 -3.24 23.21
CA ASP A 245 8.50 -4.50 22.59
C ASP A 245 7.61 -4.83 21.39
N ALA A 246 8.15 -4.73 20.18
CA ALA A 246 7.44 -4.97 18.92
C ALA A 246 6.93 -6.43 18.80
N TYR A 247 7.64 -7.40 19.37
CA TYR A 247 7.23 -8.80 19.32
C TYR A 247 6.01 -9.07 20.23
N THR A 248 5.98 -8.46 21.39
CA THR A 248 4.81 -8.52 22.29
C THR A 248 3.61 -7.79 21.68
N LEU A 249 3.83 -6.59 21.09
CA LEU A 249 2.78 -5.89 20.36
C LEU A 249 2.23 -6.73 19.20
N ASN A 250 3.10 -7.41 18.44
CA ASN A 250 2.67 -8.28 17.35
C ASN A 250 1.84 -9.49 17.83
N LYS A 251 2.11 -10.03 19.02
CA LYS A 251 1.31 -11.12 19.61
C LYS A 251 -0.09 -10.69 20.01
N VAL A 252 -0.25 -9.44 20.47
CA VAL A 252 -1.57 -8.95 20.93
C VAL A 252 -2.39 -8.28 19.84
N ARG A 253 -1.78 -7.82 18.72
CA ARG A 253 -2.49 -7.07 17.65
C ARG A 253 -3.66 -7.83 17.02
N SER A 254 -3.61 -9.15 16.97
CA SER A 254 -4.66 -10.01 16.42
C SER A 254 -5.73 -10.43 17.44
N GLN A 255 -5.55 -10.08 18.71
CA GLN A 255 -6.52 -10.35 19.76
C GLN A 255 -7.65 -9.32 19.75
N PRO A 256 -8.82 -9.61 20.30
CA PRO A 256 -9.84 -8.60 20.55
C PRO A 256 -9.24 -7.39 21.29
N ASN A 257 -9.57 -6.18 20.86
CA ASN A 257 -9.03 -4.91 21.37
C ASN A 257 -7.55 -4.60 21.02
N GLY A 258 -6.87 -5.45 20.23
CA GLY A 258 -5.56 -5.16 19.65
C GLY A 258 -4.51 -4.72 20.68
N LEU A 259 -3.85 -3.59 20.41
CA LEU A 259 -2.77 -3.06 21.25
C LEU A 259 -3.23 -2.59 22.65
N LEU A 260 -4.53 -2.49 22.93
CA LEU A 260 -5.03 -2.27 24.30
C LEU A 260 -4.59 -3.39 25.26
N ASN A 261 -4.36 -4.60 24.73
CA ASN A 261 -3.91 -5.76 25.53
C ASN A 261 -2.40 -5.76 25.81
N TYR A 262 -1.66 -4.73 25.41
CA TYR A 262 -0.22 -4.66 25.67
C TYR A 262 0.06 -4.64 27.18
N PRO A 263 0.72 -5.66 27.73
CA PRO A 263 0.79 -5.87 29.19
C PRO A 263 1.91 -5.08 29.86
N LEU A 264 2.87 -4.57 29.07
CA LEU A 264 4.05 -3.92 29.62
C LEU A 264 3.77 -2.46 29.97
N LYS A 265 4.66 -1.88 30.79
CA LYS A 265 4.56 -0.50 31.19
C LYS A 265 4.66 0.43 29.98
N VAL A 266 3.76 1.39 29.89
CA VAL A 266 3.79 2.50 28.94
C VAL A 266 3.80 3.82 29.69
N SER A 267 4.50 4.82 29.15
CA SER A 267 4.55 6.16 29.76
C SER A 267 3.28 6.95 29.47
N LYS A 268 2.69 6.79 28.27
CA LYS A 268 1.42 7.40 27.88
C LYS A 268 0.59 6.43 27.05
N ARG A 269 -0.72 6.43 27.30
CA ARG A 269 -1.71 5.67 26.56
C ARG A 269 -2.85 6.60 26.19
N PHE A 270 -3.24 6.61 24.92
CA PHE A 270 -4.33 7.41 24.39
C PHE A 270 -5.31 6.50 23.68
N ASP A 271 -6.53 6.45 24.18
CA ASP A 271 -7.64 5.72 23.57
C ASP A 271 -8.24 6.48 22.38
N SER A 272 -9.22 5.87 21.70
CA SER A 272 -9.84 6.44 20.49
C SER A 272 -10.22 7.92 20.65
N GLY A 273 -9.88 8.74 19.64
CA GLY A 273 -10.11 10.19 19.61
C GLY A 273 -8.86 11.06 19.82
N LYS A 274 -7.75 10.48 20.30
CA LYS A 274 -6.46 11.19 20.48
C LYS A 274 -5.27 10.43 19.88
N LEU A 275 -5.51 9.50 18.95
CA LEU A 275 -4.46 8.65 18.39
C LEU A 275 -3.43 9.43 17.59
N ASP A 276 -3.83 10.51 16.92
CA ASP A 276 -2.97 11.35 16.08
C ASP A 276 -1.85 12.08 16.87
N TRP A 277 -1.99 12.20 18.18
CA TRP A 277 -0.92 12.73 19.02
C TRP A 277 0.39 11.94 18.89
N LEU A 278 0.30 10.64 18.59
CA LEU A 278 1.49 9.81 18.43
C LEU A 278 2.41 10.29 17.29
N LEU A 279 1.84 10.87 16.23
CA LEU A 279 2.60 11.46 15.13
C LEU A 279 3.47 12.64 15.57
N GLU A 280 3.11 13.29 16.67
CA GLU A 280 3.77 14.48 17.21
C GLU A 280 4.79 14.14 18.29
N ALA A 281 4.84 12.88 18.73
CA ALA A 281 5.79 12.45 19.75
C ALA A 281 7.24 12.40 19.19
N PRO A 282 8.25 12.73 20.04
CA PRO A 282 9.63 12.82 19.57
C PRO A 282 10.20 11.43 19.17
N CYS A 283 10.84 11.38 18.00
CA CYS A 283 11.55 10.22 17.48
C CYS A 283 12.56 10.65 16.40
N ASP A 284 13.41 9.72 15.95
CA ASP A 284 14.27 9.94 14.80
C ASP A 284 13.54 9.60 13.49
N ILE A 285 12.76 8.52 13.51
CA ILE A 285 12.07 7.99 12.32
C ILE A 285 10.58 7.83 12.63
N LEU A 286 9.74 8.47 11.84
CA LEU A 286 8.28 8.33 11.89
C LEU A 286 7.81 7.47 10.72
N ILE A 287 6.99 6.44 11.00
CA ILE A 287 6.47 5.50 9.99
C ILE A 287 4.94 5.52 10.00
N PRO A 288 4.29 6.43 9.24
CA PRO A 288 2.85 6.43 9.08
C PRO A 288 2.45 5.26 8.16
N SER A 289 1.79 4.24 8.74
CA SER A 289 1.39 3.00 8.05
C SER A 289 -0.10 2.69 8.16
N ALA A 290 -0.92 3.65 8.67
CA ALA A 290 -2.34 3.39 8.92
C ALA A 290 -3.24 3.84 7.77
N ARG A 291 -3.13 5.09 7.33
CA ARG A 291 -4.13 5.72 6.45
C ARG A 291 -3.53 6.86 5.60
N PRO A 292 -4.20 7.22 4.49
CA PRO A 292 -3.91 8.47 3.79
C PRO A 292 -4.12 9.69 4.69
N ASP A 293 -3.51 10.81 4.31
CA ASP A 293 -3.68 12.11 4.95
C ASP A 293 -3.48 12.11 6.50
N ALA A 294 -2.53 11.27 6.98
CA ALA A 294 -2.16 11.22 8.40
C ALA A 294 -1.40 12.49 8.84
N ILE A 295 -0.60 13.07 7.95
CA ILE A 295 0.15 14.31 8.17
C ILE A 295 -0.47 15.40 7.30
N THR A 296 -0.99 16.45 7.97
CA THR A 296 -1.73 17.53 7.34
C THR A 296 -1.28 18.88 7.91
N SER A 297 -1.83 19.99 7.39
CA SER A 297 -1.60 21.32 7.97
C SER A 297 -2.01 21.44 9.46
N LYS A 298 -2.81 20.51 9.98
CA LYS A 298 -3.24 20.54 11.38
C LYS A 298 -2.18 20.06 12.37
N ASN A 299 -1.24 19.20 11.94
CA ASN A 299 -0.24 18.57 12.82
C ASN A 299 1.20 18.71 12.35
N VAL A 300 1.45 19.12 11.11
CA VAL A 300 2.80 19.19 10.52
C VAL A 300 3.79 20.03 11.33
N ASP A 301 3.32 21.11 11.97
CA ASP A 301 4.18 21.99 12.82
C ASP A 301 4.65 21.33 14.11
N ARG A 302 3.96 20.28 14.56
CA ARG A 302 4.29 19.58 15.80
C ARG A 302 5.02 18.26 15.60
N ILE A 303 5.23 17.83 14.34
CA ILE A 303 6.01 16.64 14.03
C ILE A 303 7.46 16.80 14.49
N GLN A 304 7.98 15.82 15.23
CA GLN A 304 9.30 15.85 15.84
C GLN A 304 10.11 14.60 15.44
N CYS A 305 10.57 14.58 14.20
CA CYS A 305 11.43 13.51 13.68
C CYS A 305 12.46 14.10 12.69
N ARG A 306 13.38 13.25 12.24
CA ARG A 306 14.32 13.58 11.16
C ARG A 306 13.88 12.99 9.83
N TYR A 307 13.32 11.79 9.88
CA TYR A 307 12.90 11.03 8.71
C TYR A 307 11.46 10.56 8.84
N ILE A 308 10.76 10.58 7.70
CA ILE A 308 9.45 9.94 7.57
C ILE A 308 9.57 8.86 6.50
N LEU A 309 9.27 7.61 6.86
CA LEU A 309 9.13 6.49 5.93
C LEU A 309 7.65 6.25 5.67
N GLN A 310 7.15 6.61 4.49
CA GLN A 310 5.74 6.54 4.17
C GLN A 310 5.27 5.10 3.93
N GLY A 311 4.84 4.43 5.00
CA GLY A 311 4.36 3.03 4.96
C GLY A 311 2.98 2.88 4.34
N SER A 312 2.05 3.80 4.61
CA SER A 312 0.75 3.87 3.93
C SER A 312 0.85 4.63 2.60
N ASN A 313 -0.17 4.48 1.75
CA ASN A 313 -0.26 5.27 0.53
C ASN A 313 -0.72 6.71 0.86
N THR A 314 -0.05 7.69 0.29
CA THR A 314 -0.36 9.13 0.43
C THR A 314 -0.60 9.61 1.87
N PRO A 315 0.28 9.32 2.85
CA PRO A 315 0.09 9.78 4.23
C PRO A 315 0.22 11.29 4.38
N SER A 316 0.80 11.96 3.40
CA SER A 316 0.91 13.43 3.29
C SER A 316 0.75 13.88 1.84
N SER A 317 0.28 15.12 1.66
CA SER A 317 0.26 15.76 0.33
C SER A 317 1.65 16.27 -0.05
N LYS A 318 1.87 16.52 -1.35
CA LYS A 318 3.10 17.13 -1.85
C LYS A 318 3.43 18.47 -1.17
N SER A 319 2.44 19.33 -0.94
CA SER A 319 2.63 20.61 -0.25
C SER A 319 3.07 20.44 1.20
N ILE A 320 2.58 19.41 1.89
CA ILE A 320 3.01 19.05 3.25
C ILE A 320 4.46 18.54 3.22
N GLU A 321 4.84 17.69 2.25
CA GLU A 321 6.22 17.20 2.12
C GLU A 321 7.19 18.35 1.82
N TYR A 322 6.77 19.31 0.98
CA TYR A 322 7.54 20.54 0.72
C TYR A 322 7.76 21.33 2.02
N TYR A 323 6.71 21.51 2.81
CA TYR A 323 6.79 22.21 4.11
C TYR A 323 7.69 21.47 5.11
N LEU A 324 7.56 20.16 5.23
CA LEU A 324 8.41 19.32 6.07
C LEU A 324 9.89 19.50 5.73
N TYR A 325 10.24 19.42 4.45
CA TYR A 325 11.63 19.54 4.00
C TYR A 325 12.19 20.94 4.18
N HIS A 326 11.51 21.96 3.63
CA HIS A 326 12.06 23.33 3.59
C HIS A 326 11.94 24.07 4.93
N ARG A 327 10.86 23.89 5.68
CA ARG A 327 10.60 24.60 6.93
C ARG A 327 10.99 23.82 8.18
N ARG A 328 10.73 22.53 8.19
CA ARG A 328 10.95 21.68 9.36
C ARG A 328 12.24 20.89 9.29
N LYS A 329 12.92 20.87 8.15
CA LYS A 329 14.15 20.10 7.91
C LYS A 329 13.94 18.58 8.13
N ILE A 330 12.76 18.10 7.85
CA ILE A 330 12.35 16.70 7.94
C ILE A 330 12.34 16.09 6.54
N LEU A 331 13.09 15.03 6.33
CA LEU A 331 13.12 14.31 5.06
C LEU A 331 12.01 13.25 5.03
N SER A 332 11.03 13.43 4.13
CA SER A 332 9.96 12.46 3.90
C SER A 332 10.27 11.62 2.66
N LEU A 333 10.52 10.32 2.86
CA LEU A 333 10.71 9.36 1.79
C LEU A 333 9.35 8.91 1.28
N THR A 334 9.07 9.19 0.02
CA THR A 334 7.73 9.06 -0.58
C THR A 334 7.26 7.62 -0.74
N ASP A 335 5.98 7.42 -0.53
CA ASP A 335 5.27 6.13 -0.53
C ASP A 335 5.54 5.26 -1.76
N PHE A 336 5.41 5.81 -2.97
CA PHE A 336 5.54 5.04 -4.20
C PHE A 336 6.96 4.52 -4.47
N ILE A 337 7.96 5.00 -3.73
CA ILE A 337 9.32 4.41 -3.71
C ILE A 337 9.43 3.38 -2.59
N VAL A 338 9.15 3.79 -1.33
CA VAL A 338 9.58 2.98 -0.17
C VAL A 338 8.65 1.83 0.18
N ASN A 339 7.36 1.92 -0.17
CA ASN A 339 6.38 0.86 0.11
C ASN A 339 6.05 -0.03 -1.12
N ALA A 340 6.88 0.01 -2.17
CA ALA A 340 6.63 -0.71 -3.41
C ALA A 340 6.84 -2.25 -3.33
N GLY A 341 7.21 -2.79 -2.17
CA GLY A 341 7.50 -4.22 -2.01
C GLY A 341 6.34 -5.14 -2.44
N GLY A 342 5.11 -4.80 -2.06
CA GLY A 342 3.92 -5.59 -2.43
C GLY A 342 3.70 -5.65 -3.94
N VAL A 343 3.81 -4.54 -4.64
CA VAL A 343 3.60 -4.50 -6.10
C VAL A 343 4.71 -5.21 -6.87
N ILE A 344 5.94 -5.22 -6.35
CA ILE A 344 7.04 -6.01 -6.92
C ILE A 344 6.70 -7.51 -6.80
N GLY A 345 6.18 -7.96 -5.65
CA GLY A 345 5.67 -9.32 -5.45
C GLY A 345 4.58 -9.70 -6.46
N CYS A 346 3.58 -8.83 -6.65
CA CYS A 346 2.52 -9.01 -7.64
C CYS A 346 3.08 -9.18 -9.07
N ALA A 347 4.05 -8.36 -9.46
CA ALA A 347 4.65 -8.43 -10.78
C ALA A 347 5.43 -9.74 -10.98
N VAL A 348 6.13 -10.23 -9.96
CA VAL A 348 6.80 -11.54 -10.00
C VAL A 348 5.79 -12.66 -10.15
N GLU A 349 4.70 -12.66 -9.36
CA GLU A 349 3.64 -13.66 -9.48
C GLU A 349 3.07 -13.73 -10.90
N ARG A 350 2.75 -12.58 -11.49
CA ARG A 350 2.25 -12.51 -12.86
C ARG A 350 3.21 -13.14 -13.87
N ASN A 351 4.51 -12.84 -13.75
CA ASN A 351 5.52 -13.43 -14.61
C ASN A 351 5.63 -14.94 -14.42
N LEU A 352 5.48 -15.45 -13.20
CA LEU A 352 5.48 -16.89 -12.93
C LEU A 352 4.30 -17.62 -13.61
N ILE A 353 3.15 -16.96 -13.72
CA ILE A 353 1.96 -17.55 -14.36
C ILE A 353 2.13 -17.65 -15.88
N VAL A 354 2.66 -16.62 -16.54
CA VAL A 354 2.65 -16.50 -18.00
C VAL A 354 3.97 -16.91 -18.68
N ASN A 355 5.05 -17.14 -17.92
CA ASN A 355 6.37 -17.37 -18.49
C ASN A 355 7.11 -18.54 -17.83
N ASP A 356 7.01 -19.72 -18.47
CA ASP A 356 7.66 -20.95 -17.98
C ASP A 356 9.19 -20.84 -17.88
N SER A 357 9.85 -20.02 -18.69
CA SER A 357 11.30 -19.79 -18.62
C SER A 357 11.68 -18.98 -17.38
N TYR A 358 10.80 -18.12 -16.93
CA TYR A 358 10.96 -17.34 -15.70
C TYR A 358 10.93 -18.24 -14.46
N VAL A 359 10.04 -19.23 -14.44
CA VAL A 359 9.94 -20.22 -13.36
C VAL A 359 11.26 -20.98 -13.18
N LYS A 360 11.85 -21.47 -14.27
CA LYS A 360 13.11 -22.25 -14.23
C LYS A 360 14.28 -21.48 -13.64
N LYS A 361 14.33 -20.17 -13.84
CA LYS A 361 15.40 -19.29 -13.35
C LYS A 361 15.46 -19.22 -11.82
N PHE A 362 14.35 -19.39 -11.13
CA PHE A 362 14.20 -19.17 -9.68
C PHE A 362 14.06 -20.42 -8.82
N MET A 363 14.00 -21.60 -9.44
CA MET A 363 13.90 -22.87 -8.71
C MET A 363 15.10 -23.15 -7.79
N LYS A 364 16.25 -22.48 -8.02
CA LYS A 364 17.47 -22.74 -7.26
C LYS A 364 17.49 -22.11 -5.88
N ASP A 365 16.97 -20.87 -5.72
CA ASP A 365 17.02 -20.11 -4.46
C ASP A 365 15.64 -19.97 -3.76
N GLY A 366 14.59 -20.45 -4.39
CA GLY A 366 13.21 -20.27 -3.97
C GLY A 366 12.63 -18.90 -4.33
N VAL A 367 11.33 -18.86 -4.61
CA VAL A 367 10.63 -17.66 -5.08
C VAL A 367 10.70 -16.52 -4.04
N ARG A 368 10.52 -16.85 -2.76
CA ARG A 368 10.53 -15.86 -1.68
C ARG A 368 11.86 -15.11 -1.59
N THR A 369 12.97 -15.87 -1.55
CA THR A 369 14.31 -15.26 -1.49
C THR A 369 14.60 -14.37 -2.69
N TYR A 370 14.13 -14.78 -3.88
CA TYR A 370 14.28 -13.97 -5.08
C TYR A 370 13.48 -12.65 -4.98
N VAL A 371 12.22 -12.72 -4.56
CA VAL A 371 11.36 -11.53 -4.39
C VAL A 371 11.96 -10.56 -3.38
N GLU A 372 12.40 -11.05 -2.23
CA GLU A 372 13.03 -10.23 -1.19
C GLU A 372 14.32 -9.54 -1.69
N LYS A 373 15.18 -10.27 -2.42
CA LYS A 373 16.38 -9.69 -3.06
C LYS A 373 16.02 -8.64 -4.12
N LEU A 374 15.00 -8.90 -4.94
CA LEU A 374 14.53 -7.95 -5.95
C LEU A 374 14.00 -6.67 -5.32
N ILE A 375 13.20 -6.78 -4.27
CA ILE A 375 12.68 -5.65 -3.49
C ILE A 375 13.84 -4.84 -2.92
N HIS A 376 14.77 -5.52 -2.24
CA HIS A 376 15.94 -4.86 -1.66
C HIS A 376 16.74 -4.08 -2.71
N ASN A 377 17.13 -4.72 -3.80
CA ASN A 377 17.93 -4.10 -4.84
C ASN A 377 17.21 -2.92 -5.51
N THR A 378 15.91 -3.09 -5.82
CA THR A 378 15.12 -2.06 -6.51
C THR A 378 14.93 -0.84 -5.62
N ILE A 379 14.48 -1.05 -4.38
CA ILE A 379 14.15 0.06 -3.49
C ILE A 379 15.42 0.75 -2.98
N SER A 380 16.45 0.01 -2.61
CA SER A 380 17.73 0.63 -2.18
C SER A 380 18.33 1.48 -3.30
N LYS A 381 18.38 0.96 -4.53
CA LYS A 381 18.85 1.74 -5.68
C LYS A 381 18.02 3.01 -5.88
N ASN A 382 16.69 2.90 -5.88
CA ASN A 382 15.82 4.04 -6.08
C ASN A 382 16.00 5.10 -4.99
N VAL A 383 16.10 4.70 -3.72
CA VAL A 383 16.34 5.64 -2.61
C VAL A 383 17.67 6.36 -2.78
N CYS A 384 18.75 5.65 -3.09
CA CYS A 384 20.06 6.24 -3.31
C CYS A 384 20.06 7.21 -4.51
N ASP A 385 19.49 6.80 -5.64
CA ASP A 385 19.41 7.62 -6.85
C ASP A 385 18.59 8.90 -6.60
N VAL A 386 17.42 8.78 -5.97
CA VAL A 386 16.54 9.91 -5.66
C VAL A 386 17.18 10.85 -4.65
N TYR A 387 17.78 10.32 -3.58
CA TYR A 387 18.48 11.13 -2.59
C TYR A 387 19.65 11.91 -3.22
N THR A 388 20.42 11.26 -4.09
CA THR A 388 21.52 11.92 -4.80
C THR A 388 21.02 13.03 -5.70
N ARG A 389 19.94 12.79 -6.49
CA ARG A 389 19.31 13.85 -7.33
C ARG A 389 18.80 15.01 -6.48
N MET A 390 18.15 14.71 -5.36
CA MET A 390 17.65 15.72 -4.43
C MET A 390 18.79 16.62 -3.91
N LYS A 391 19.91 16.01 -3.50
CA LYS A 391 21.11 16.74 -3.03
C LYS A 391 21.74 17.61 -4.12
N ASN A 392 21.80 17.10 -5.34
CA ASN A 392 22.40 17.83 -6.48
C ASN A 392 21.52 19.00 -6.96
N ASN A 393 20.19 18.91 -6.81
CA ASN A 393 19.23 19.91 -7.27
C ASN A 393 18.82 20.94 -6.19
N GLY A 394 19.41 20.91 -5.02
CA GLY A 394 19.34 21.92 -3.95
C GLY A 394 17.98 22.12 -3.28
N ASP A 395 16.96 22.50 -4.01
CA ASP A 395 15.61 22.86 -3.48
C ASP A 395 14.53 21.81 -3.75
N THR A 396 14.91 20.66 -4.26
CA THR A 396 13.96 19.60 -4.68
C THR A 396 13.63 18.67 -3.53
N ILE A 397 12.34 18.43 -3.27
CA ILE A 397 11.91 17.42 -2.29
C ILE A 397 12.09 16.01 -2.85
N PHE A 398 12.13 15.01 -1.97
CA PHE A 398 12.35 13.61 -2.35
C PHE A 398 11.31 13.12 -3.39
N ARG A 399 10.03 13.49 -3.25
CA ARG A 399 8.95 13.15 -4.21
C ARG A 399 9.20 13.73 -5.62
N ASP A 400 9.71 14.93 -5.72
CA ASP A 400 9.94 15.58 -7.03
C ASP A 400 11.24 15.11 -7.70
N ALA A 401 12.20 14.65 -6.92
CA ALA A 401 13.41 14.03 -7.42
C ALA A 401 13.17 12.58 -7.89
N ALA A 402 12.11 11.94 -7.40
CA ALA A 402 11.71 10.59 -7.78
C ALA A 402 10.99 10.55 -9.13
#